data_12e438ec2a2998d43060ac3039219a71
#
_entry.id   12e438ec2a2998d43060ac3039219a71
#
_cell.length_a   1.000
_cell.length_b   1.000
_cell.length_c   1.000
_cell.angle_alpha   90.00
_cell.angle_beta   90.00
_cell.angle_gamma   90.00
#
_symmetry.space_group_name_H-M   'P 1'
#
loop_
_entity.id
_entity.type
_entity.pdbx_description
1 polymer ?
#
loop_
_entity_poly.entity_id
_entity_poly.type
_entity_poly.pdbx_seq_one_letter_code
_entity_poly.pdbx_strand_id
1 'polypeptide(L)'
;SLGNPEKGLAIIGEGNTSALLPDGTYFLKASGFELASIDENGFVRMYLDKVLELLEKNDITEKELKVLFEKAKHDPLDKRRPSVEALLHAICLSYEGIKFVGHTHPVFINSLTCAASFPKNLQGRMYPDEIVLLGVDSVYVRYTDPGVPLAKELKNQIDAFIRKYGAIPKSM
;
A
#
# COMPACT_ATOMS: atom_id res chain seq x y z
N SER A 1 -10.18 7.69 -12.88
CA SER A 1 -8.95 7.44 -12.11
C SER A 1 -9.25 7.39 -10.62
N LEU A 2 -8.35 6.82 -9.82
CA LEU A 2 -8.48 6.82 -8.36
C LEU A 2 -8.43 8.24 -7.76
N GLY A 3 -7.76 9.15 -8.45
CA GLY A 3 -7.64 10.55 -8.04
C GLY A 3 -8.81 11.45 -8.46
N ASN A 4 -9.88 10.92 -9.11
CA ASN A 4 -11.02 11.77 -9.46
C ASN A 4 -11.70 12.32 -8.20
N PRO A 5 -11.73 13.65 -7.99
CA PRO A 5 -12.31 14.27 -6.80
C PRO A 5 -13.79 13.92 -6.57
N GLU A 6 -14.56 13.74 -7.65
CA GLU A 6 -15.98 13.40 -7.58
C GLU A 6 -16.23 12.02 -6.94
N LYS A 7 -15.22 11.13 -6.98
CA LYS A 7 -15.34 9.79 -6.41
C LYS A 7 -15.05 9.73 -4.91
N GLY A 8 -14.43 10.76 -4.34
CA GLY A 8 -14.09 10.80 -2.91
C GLY A 8 -13.17 9.67 -2.45
N LEU A 9 -12.31 9.13 -3.36
CA LEU A 9 -11.42 8.01 -3.08
C LEU A 9 -10.04 8.41 -2.58
N ALA A 10 -9.65 9.66 -2.78
CA ALA A 10 -8.40 10.22 -2.31
C ALA A 10 -8.64 11.62 -1.75
N ILE A 11 -7.96 11.96 -0.67
CA ILE A 11 -8.07 13.25 0.00
C ILE A 11 -6.76 13.99 -0.26
N ILE A 12 -6.83 15.14 -0.96
CA ILE A 12 -5.67 15.99 -1.29
C ILE A 12 -4.53 15.17 -1.90
N GLY A 13 -3.38 15.11 -1.25
CA GLY A 13 -2.19 14.37 -1.71
C GLY A 13 -2.10 12.93 -1.22
N GLU A 14 -3.09 12.45 -0.49
CA GLU A 14 -3.10 11.10 0.07
C GLU A 14 -3.40 10.03 -0.99
N GLY A 15 -3.07 8.80 -0.63
CA GLY A 15 -3.19 7.67 -1.53
C GLY A 15 -2.04 7.61 -2.54
N ASN A 16 -1.79 6.41 -3.03
CA ASN A 16 -0.77 6.14 -4.03
C ASN A 16 -1.06 4.86 -4.81
N THR A 17 -0.32 4.68 -5.88
CA THR A 17 -0.42 3.49 -6.72
C THR A 17 0.96 2.98 -7.06
N SER A 18 1.05 1.68 -7.30
CA SER A 18 2.27 1.06 -7.78
C SER A 18 2.01 -0.03 -8.81
N ALA A 19 3.01 -0.30 -9.64
CA ALA A 19 2.98 -1.34 -10.66
C ALA A 19 4.30 -2.10 -10.70
N LEU A 20 4.23 -3.43 -10.56
CA LEU A 20 5.37 -4.33 -10.67
C LEU A 20 5.76 -4.51 -12.14
N LEU A 21 7.05 -4.46 -12.41
CA LEU A 21 7.63 -4.71 -13.73
C LEU A 21 8.23 -6.12 -13.81
N PRO A 22 8.37 -6.67 -15.05
CA PRO A 22 8.91 -8.02 -15.24
C PRO A 22 10.35 -8.22 -14.75
N ASP A 23 11.11 -7.14 -14.59
CA ASP A 23 12.52 -7.19 -14.16
C ASP A 23 12.71 -7.09 -12.64
N GLY A 24 11.63 -7.21 -11.87
CA GLY A 24 11.69 -7.15 -10.40
C GLY A 24 11.79 -5.74 -9.82
N THR A 25 11.63 -4.71 -10.66
CA THR A 25 11.45 -3.34 -10.19
C THR A 25 9.97 -2.97 -10.17
N TYR A 26 9.61 -1.86 -9.53
CA TYR A 26 8.24 -1.36 -9.54
C TYR A 26 8.19 0.16 -9.62
N PHE A 27 7.18 0.69 -10.28
CA PHE A 27 6.83 2.09 -10.21
C PHE A 27 5.98 2.37 -8.99
N LEU A 28 6.25 3.47 -8.31
CA LEU A 28 5.51 3.96 -7.15
C LEU A 28 5.26 5.45 -7.30
N LYS A 29 4.07 5.91 -6.95
CA LYS A 29 3.77 7.35 -6.87
C LYS A 29 4.79 8.03 -5.97
N ALA A 30 5.44 9.06 -6.48
CA ALA A 30 6.40 9.85 -5.74
C ALA A 30 5.69 10.74 -4.69
N SER A 31 6.40 11.04 -3.62
CA SER A 31 5.94 11.97 -2.59
C SER A 31 5.77 13.38 -3.16
N GLY A 32 4.69 14.05 -2.78
CA GLY A 32 4.39 15.42 -3.23
C GLY A 32 3.56 15.52 -4.51
N PHE A 33 3.19 14.39 -5.13
CA PHE A 33 2.25 14.36 -6.26
C PHE A 33 0.85 13.97 -5.79
N GLU A 34 -0.17 14.50 -6.44
CA GLU A 34 -1.57 14.20 -6.17
C GLU A 34 -2.11 13.22 -7.21
N LEU A 35 -2.87 12.21 -6.79
CA LEU A 35 -3.48 11.24 -7.71
C LEU A 35 -4.46 11.89 -8.71
N ALA A 36 -4.98 13.06 -8.40
CA ALA A 36 -5.91 13.80 -9.27
C ALA A 36 -5.26 14.31 -10.55
N SER A 37 -3.99 14.76 -10.45
CA SER A 37 -3.25 15.43 -11.52
C SER A 37 -1.99 14.70 -11.98
N ILE A 38 -1.73 13.50 -11.43
CA ILE A 38 -0.51 12.75 -11.71
C ILE A 38 -0.42 12.32 -13.18
N ASP A 39 0.76 12.50 -13.75
CA ASP A 39 1.20 11.94 -15.03
C ASP A 39 2.37 10.95 -14.82
N GLU A 40 3.01 10.52 -15.90
CA GLU A 40 4.16 9.59 -15.84
C GLU A 40 5.36 10.15 -15.07
N ASN A 41 5.49 11.48 -14.97
CA ASN A 41 6.58 12.12 -14.22
C ASN A 41 6.37 12.05 -12.71
N GLY A 42 5.17 11.69 -12.27
CA GLY A 42 4.84 11.53 -10.85
C GLY A 42 5.24 10.19 -10.23
N PHE A 43 5.96 9.32 -10.97
CA PHE A 43 6.34 8.00 -10.50
C PHE A 43 7.85 7.85 -10.38
N VAL A 44 8.30 7.22 -9.30
CA VAL A 44 9.69 6.80 -9.08
C VAL A 44 9.80 5.29 -9.25
N ARG A 45 10.88 4.84 -9.88
CA ARG A 45 11.16 3.41 -10.06
C ARG A 45 12.05 2.91 -8.93
N MET A 46 11.67 1.78 -8.32
CA MET A 46 12.31 1.21 -7.15
C MET A 46 12.70 -0.25 -7.41
N TYR A 47 13.76 -0.73 -6.77
CA TYR A 47 14.07 -2.16 -6.68
C TYR A 47 13.21 -2.81 -5.59
N LEU A 48 12.43 -3.82 -5.95
CA LEU A 48 11.50 -4.49 -5.03
C LEU A 48 12.26 -5.19 -3.89
N ASP A 49 13.29 -5.95 -4.23
CA ASP A 49 14.13 -6.70 -3.30
C ASP A 49 14.79 -5.78 -2.26
N LYS A 50 15.40 -4.68 -2.70
CA LYS A 50 16.04 -3.71 -1.80
C LYS A 50 15.06 -3.06 -0.82
N VAL A 51 13.82 -2.83 -1.24
CA VAL A 51 12.80 -2.29 -0.34
C VAL A 51 12.36 -3.36 0.65
N LEU A 52 12.18 -4.61 0.22
CA LEU A 52 11.78 -5.71 1.10
C LEU A 52 12.85 -6.06 2.15
N GLU A 53 14.14 -5.92 1.84
CA GLU A 53 15.23 -6.09 2.82
C GLU A 53 15.08 -5.21 4.07
N LEU A 54 14.34 -4.11 3.96
CA LEU A 54 14.09 -3.21 5.11
C LEU A 54 13.20 -3.84 6.18
N LEU A 55 12.43 -4.87 5.84
CA LEU A 55 11.64 -5.62 6.81
C LEU A 55 12.50 -6.37 7.85
N GLU A 56 13.71 -6.75 7.47
CA GLU A 56 14.65 -7.45 8.37
C GLU A 56 15.29 -6.52 9.39
N LYS A 57 15.14 -5.22 9.21
CA LYS A 57 15.73 -4.23 10.12
C LYS A 57 14.79 -3.96 11.30
N ASN A 58 15.37 -3.79 12.46
CA ASN A 58 14.70 -3.35 13.68
C ASN A 58 15.15 -1.94 14.03
N ASP A 59 14.30 -1.19 14.70
CA ASP A 59 14.61 0.12 15.27
C ASP A 59 15.14 1.17 14.28
N ILE A 60 14.59 1.16 13.06
CA ILE A 60 14.91 2.17 12.04
C ILE A 60 14.10 3.44 12.30
N THR A 61 14.78 4.57 12.40
CA THR A 61 14.12 5.87 12.45
C THR A 61 13.52 6.23 11.08
N GLU A 62 12.51 7.10 11.07
CA GLU A 62 11.91 7.61 9.83
C GLU A 62 12.95 8.25 8.90
N LYS A 63 13.95 8.95 9.48
CA LYS A 63 15.03 9.58 8.71
C LYS A 63 15.92 8.54 8.02
N GLU A 64 16.29 7.48 8.71
CA GLU A 64 17.05 6.37 8.14
C GLU A 64 16.27 5.63 7.07
N LEU A 65 14.98 5.39 7.30
CA LEU A 65 14.10 4.77 6.32
C LEU A 65 14.05 5.57 5.02
N LYS A 66 13.93 6.89 5.09
CA LYS A 66 13.99 7.78 3.90
C LYS A 66 15.31 7.65 3.15
N VAL A 67 16.45 7.61 3.86
CA VAL A 67 17.77 7.40 3.23
C VAL A 67 17.87 6.04 2.55
N LEU A 68 17.30 5.00 3.15
CA LEU A 68 17.30 3.65 2.59
C LEU A 68 16.40 3.56 1.34
N PHE A 69 15.25 4.22 1.33
CA PHE A 69 14.42 4.33 0.13
C PHE A 69 15.15 5.04 -1.02
N GLU A 70 15.90 6.11 -0.74
CA GLU A 70 16.73 6.78 -1.76
C GLU A 70 17.74 5.79 -2.40
N LYS A 71 18.36 4.91 -1.60
CA LYS A 71 19.31 3.88 -2.08
C LYS A 71 18.61 2.74 -2.83
N ALA A 72 17.32 2.53 -2.62
CA ALA A 72 16.53 1.52 -3.30
C ALA A 72 15.95 2.00 -4.64
N LYS A 73 16.16 3.24 -5.04
CA LYS A 73 15.77 3.73 -6.37
C LYS A 73 16.57 3.05 -7.47
N HIS A 74 15.90 2.80 -8.60
CA HIS A 74 16.55 2.25 -9.79
C HIS A 74 17.54 3.25 -10.40
N ASP A 75 17.16 4.53 -10.47
CA ASP A 75 18.04 5.61 -10.90
C ASP A 75 18.46 6.46 -9.68
N PRO A 76 19.74 6.42 -9.28
CA PRO A 76 20.24 7.23 -8.17
C PRO A 76 20.21 8.75 -8.43
N LEU A 77 20.11 9.17 -9.69
CA LEU A 77 20.05 10.58 -10.09
C LEU A 77 18.61 11.12 -10.10
N ASP A 78 17.62 10.25 -9.97
CA ASP A 78 16.21 10.66 -9.88
C ASP A 78 16.01 11.51 -8.62
N LYS A 79 15.57 12.76 -8.80
CA LYS A 79 15.37 13.72 -7.70
C LYS A 79 14.02 13.53 -6.99
N ARG A 80 13.11 12.72 -7.55
CA ARG A 80 11.81 12.44 -6.93
C ARG A 80 12.02 11.59 -5.69
N ARG A 81 11.28 11.89 -4.64
CA ARG A 81 11.32 11.12 -3.39
C ARG A 81 10.27 10.03 -3.42
N PRO A 82 10.62 8.78 -3.09
CA PRO A 82 9.63 7.72 -2.93
C PRO A 82 8.60 8.08 -1.84
N SER A 83 7.39 7.56 -1.99
CA SER A 83 6.39 7.62 -0.91
C SER A 83 6.94 6.93 0.35
N VAL A 84 6.57 7.42 1.53
CA VAL A 84 6.88 6.79 2.81
C VAL A 84 6.24 5.40 2.94
N GLU A 85 5.24 5.11 2.11
CA GLU A 85 4.51 3.84 2.05
C GLU A 85 5.10 2.84 1.04
N ALA A 86 6.30 3.13 0.51
CA ALA A 86 6.98 2.25 -0.45
C ALA A 86 7.08 0.80 0.03
N LEU A 87 7.28 0.60 1.34
CA LEU A 87 7.39 -0.73 1.93
C LEU A 87 6.05 -1.49 1.94
N LEU A 88 4.93 -0.79 2.20
CA LEU A 88 3.58 -1.39 2.13
C LEU A 88 3.28 -1.89 0.72
N HIS A 89 3.58 -1.07 -0.30
CA HIS A 89 3.43 -1.45 -1.70
C HIS A 89 4.33 -2.62 -2.09
N ALA A 90 5.60 -2.61 -1.65
CA ALA A 90 6.53 -3.69 -1.93
C ALA A 90 6.05 -5.02 -1.35
N ILE A 91 5.52 -5.02 -0.13
CA ILE A 91 4.93 -6.21 0.49
C ILE A 91 3.79 -6.75 -0.37
N CYS A 92 2.82 -5.90 -0.73
CA CYS A 92 1.70 -6.34 -1.55
C CYS A 92 2.14 -6.89 -2.90
N LEU A 93 3.09 -6.23 -3.58
CA LEU A 93 3.64 -6.65 -4.87
C LEU A 93 4.51 -7.92 -4.79
N SER A 94 4.98 -8.31 -3.61
CA SER A 94 5.79 -9.52 -3.44
C SER A 94 4.98 -10.82 -3.49
N TYR A 95 3.66 -10.75 -3.36
CA TYR A 95 2.81 -11.92 -3.45
C TYR A 95 2.56 -12.30 -4.92
N GLU A 96 2.61 -13.60 -5.21
CA GLU A 96 2.44 -14.13 -6.55
C GLU A 96 1.10 -13.69 -7.19
N GLY A 97 1.15 -13.25 -8.44
CA GLY A 97 -0.02 -12.80 -9.19
C GLY A 97 -0.41 -11.33 -8.96
N ILE A 98 0.16 -10.64 -7.97
CA ILE A 98 -0.10 -9.22 -7.74
C ILE A 98 0.83 -8.37 -8.61
N LYS A 99 0.24 -7.56 -9.49
CA LYS A 99 0.99 -6.67 -10.41
C LYS A 99 0.74 -5.19 -10.12
N PHE A 100 -0.37 -4.87 -9.48
CA PHE A 100 -0.78 -3.49 -9.21
C PHE A 100 -1.29 -3.37 -7.79
N VAL A 101 -0.97 -2.27 -7.13
CA VAL A 101 -1.53 -1.88 -5.83
C VAL A 101 -2.12 -0.49 -5.94
N GLY A 102 -3.36 -0.33 -5.50
CA GLY A 102 -4.02 0.95 -5.33
C GLY A 102 -4.30 1.19 -3.86
N HIS A 103 -3.70 2.24 -3.29
CA HIS A 103 -3.95 2.70 -1.94
C HIS A 103 -4.77 3.99 -2.00
N THR A 104 -5.89 4.00 -1.34
CA THR A 104 -6.84 5.11 -1.35
C THR A 104 -7.31 5.43 0.08
N HIS A 105 -7.83 6.64 0.27
CA HIS A 105 -8.42 7.11 1.52
C HIS A 105 -9.88 7.54 1.30
N PRO A 106 -10.81 6.60 0.99
CA PRO A 106 -12.20 6.96 0.77
C PRO A 106 -12.81 7.52 2.05
N VAL A 107 -13.44 8.71 1.97
CA VAL A 107 -13.98 9.40 3.14
C VAL A 107 -14.93 8.52 3.94
N PHE A 108 -15.82 7.77 3.26
CA PHE A 108 -16.77 6.87 3.93
C PHE A 108 -16.06 5.70 4.64
N ILE A 109 -15.06 5.09 4.00
CA ILE A 109 -14.30 4.00 4.62
C ILE A 109 -13.50 4.53 5.80
N ASN A 110 -12.85 5.69 5.66
CA ASN A 110 -12.12 6.31 6.75
C ASN A 110 -13.01 6.59 7.96
N SER A 111 -14.25 7.02 7.75
CA SER A 111 -15.19 7.24 8.84
C SER A 111 -15.52 5.94 9.60
N LEU A 112 -15.59 4.81 8.90
CA LEU A 112 -15.83 3.51 9.51
C LEU A 112 -14.59 2.94 10.20
N THR A 113 -13.40 3.12 9.61
CA THR A 113 -12.14 2.64 10.20
C THR A 113 -11.73 3.43 11.43
N CYS A 114 -12.11 4.72 11.51
CA CYS A 114 -11.89 5.57 12.69
C CYS A 114 -12.95 5.37 13.79
N ALA A 115 -14.00 4.60 13.54
CA ALA A 115 -15.05 4.37 14.54
C ALA A 115 -14.58 3.39 15.64
N ALA A 116 -15.06 3.57 16.87
CA ALA A 116 -14.77 2.67 17.98
C ALA A 116 -15.24 1.21 17.74
N SER A 117 -16.15 1.01 16.79
CA SER A 117 -16.64 -0.31 16.38
C SER A 117 -15.72 -1.04 15.39
N PHE A 118 -14.67 -0.41 14.89
CA PHE A 118 -13.71 -1.06 13.97
C PHE A 118 -12.99 -2.24 14.67
N PRO A 119 -12.78 -3.39 14.01
CA PRO A 119 -13.17 -3.70 12.61
C PRO A 119 -14.57 -4.31 12.46
N LYS A 120 -15.35 -4.49 13.51
CA LYS A 120 -16.65 -5.19 13.48
C LYS A 120 -17.65 -4.57 12.48
N ASN A 121 -17.61 -3.25 12.32
CA ASN A 121 -18.49 -2.49 11.41
C ASN A 121 -18.13 -2.69 9.92
N LEU A 122 -17.02 -3.34 9.60
CA LEU A 122 -16.59 -3.65 8.24
C LEU A 122 -16.49 -5.16 7.97
N GLN A 123 -16.67 -5.99 8.99
CA GLN A 123 -16.60 -7.44 8.83
C GLN A 123 -17.83 -8.00 8.11
N GLY A 124 -17.60 -9.03 7.31
CA GLY A 124 -18.65 -9.71 6.54
C GLY A 124 -18.86 -9.09 5.16
N ARG A 125 -19.85 -9.62 4.46
CA ARG A 125 -20.30 -9.17 3.14
C ARG A 125 -21.81 -9.15 3.11
N MET A 126 -22.37 -8.06 2.59
CA MET A 126 -23.83 -7.89 2.51
C MET A 126 -24.42 -8.42 1.20
N TYR A 127 -23.62 -8.43 0.12
CA TYR A 127 -24.06 -8.82 -1.21
C TYR A 127 -23.06 -9.77 -1.88
N PRO A 128 -23.51 -10.66 -2.78
CA PRO A 128 -22.63 -11.51 -3.57
C PRO A 128 -21.58 -10.74 -4.37
N ASP A 129 -21.93 -9.57 -4.90
CA ASP A 129 -21.01 -8.73 -5.69
C ASP A 129 -19.81 -8.23 -4.86
N GLU A 130 -19.99 -7.99 -3.56
CA GLU A 130 -18.88 -7.68 -2.67
C GLU A 130 -17.87 -8.83 -2.61
N ILE A 131 -18.34 -10.08 -2.56
CA ILE A 131 -17.46 -11.26 -2.56
C ILE A 131 -16.68 -11.34 -3.88
N VAL A 132 -17.34 -11.08 -4.99
CA VAL A 132 -16.70 -11.10 -6.32
C VAL A 132 -15.62 -10.04 -6.43
N LEU A 133 -15.91 -8.83 -5.95
CA LEU A 133 -15.01 -7.68 -6.09
C LEU A 133 -13.94 -7.63 -5.00
N LEU A 134 -14.33 -7.81 -3.74
CA LEU A 134 -13.50 -7.58 -2.57
C LEU A 134 -12.98 -8.87 -1.91
N GLY A 135 -13.44 -10.03 -2.38
CA GLY A 135 -13.12 -11.33 -1.78
C GLY A 135 -14.05 -11.68 -0.60
N VAL A 136 -13.87 -12.87 -0.07
CA VAL A 136 -14.69 -13.43 1.03
C VAL A 136 -14.58 -12.64 2.33
N ASP A 137 -13.46 -11.98 2.54
CA ASP A 137 -13.16 -11.12 3.70
C ASP A 137 -12.10 -10.10 3.30
N SER A 138 -11.83 -9.14 4.18
CA SER A 138 -10.75 -8.16 4.04
C SER A 138 -9.69 -8.37 5.11
N VAL A 139 -8.48 -7.91 4.84
CA VAL A 139 -7.45 -7.80 5.87
C VAL A 139 -7.69 -6.51 6.66
N TYR A 140 -7.72 -6.62 7.98
CA TYR A 140 -7.90 -5.49 8.89
C TYR A 140 -6.62 -5.30 9.71
N VAL A 141 -5.94 -4.18 9.48
CA VAL A 141 -4.75 -3.80 10.22
C VAL A 141 -5.15 -2.78 11.28
N ARG A 142 -4.88 -3.08 12.55
CA ARG A 142 -5.08 -2.12 13.64
C ARG A 142 -4.08 -0.99 13.54
N TYR A 143 -4.40 0.14 14.15
CA TYR A 143 -3.46 1.25 14.22
C TYR A 143 -2.09 0.75 14.72
N THR A 144 -1.08 1.08 13.94
CA THR A 144 0.32 0.79 14.19
C THR A 144 1.14 1.97 13.69
N ASP A 145 2.21 2.31 14.37
CA ASP A 145 3.06 3.44 13.98
C ASP A 145 3.57 3.27 12.55
N PRO A 146 3.55 4.35 11.75
CA PRO A 146 4.00 4.32 10.35
C PRO A 146 5.44 3.82 10.20
N GLY A 147 5.74 3.25 9.04
CA GLY A 147 7.07 2.72 8.71
C GLY A 147 7.17 1.22 8.85
N VAL A 148 8.31 0.71 9.34
CA VAL A 148 8.58 -0.74 9.43
C VAL A 148 7.59 -1.47 10.36
N PRO A 149 7.19 -0.93 11.52
CA PRO A 149 6.19 -1.60 12.38
C PRO A 149 4.87 -1.86 11.65
N LEU A 150 4.31 -0.85 10.98
CA LEU A 150 3.08 -0.99 10.20
C LEU A 150 3.24 -1.99 9.05
N ALA A 151 4.39 -1.96 8.38
CA ALA A 151 4.68 -2.88 7.28
C ALA A 151 4.76 -4.34 7.75
N LYS A 152 5.41 -4.60 8.88
CA LYS A 152 5.45 -5.94 9.50
C LYS A 152 4.06 -6.42 9.91
N GLU A 153 3.26 -5.55 10.51
CA GLU A 153 1.89 -5.89 10.90
C GLU A 153 1.02 -6.20 9.67
N LEU A 154 1.08 -5.37 8.63
CA LEU A 154 0.39 -5.64 7.37
C LEU A 154 0.76 -7.02 6.81
N LYS A 155 2.06 -7.31 6.72
CA LYS A 155 2.54 -8.61 6.24
C LYS A 155 2.00 -9.77 7.08
N ASN A 156 2.05 -9.66 8.39
CA ASN A 156 1.54 -10.67 9.32
C ASN A 156 0.04 -10.94 9.10
N GLN A 157 -0.75 -9.89 8.91
CA GLN A 157 -2.18 -9.99 8.67
C GLN A 157 -2.49 -10.61 7.29
N ILE A 158 -1.73 -10.26 6.23
CA ILE A 158 -1.87 -10.89 4.92
C ILE A 158 -1.53 -12.38 5.00
N ASP A 159 -0.41 -12.74 5.63
CA ASP A 159 0.02 -14.13 5.78
C ASP A 159 -0.99 -14.94 6.61
N ALA A 160 -1.59 -14.34 7.63
CA ALA A 160 -2.65 -14.96 8.41
C ALA A 160 -3.92 -15.18 7.58
N PHE A 161 -4.28 -14.21 6.74
CA PHE A 161 -5.40 -14.32 5.82
C PHE A 161 -5.19 -15.46 4.81
N ILE A 162 -3.99 -15.54 4.21
CA ILE A 162 -3.64 -16.60 3.26
C ILE A 162 -3.71 -17.98 3.94
N ARG A 163 -3.20 -18.11 5.16
CA ARG A 163 -3.32 -19.37 5.92
C ARG A 163 -4.77 -19.77 6.19
N LYS A 164 -5.64 -18.79 6.43
CA LYS A 164 -7.06 -19.04 6.75
C LYS A 164 -7.88 -19.39 5.51
N TYR A 165 -7.66 -18.70 4.41
CA TYR A 165 -8.55 -18.76 3.23
C TYR A 165 -7.91 -19.45 2.02
N GLY A 166 -6.61 -19.75 2.03
CA GLY A 166 -5.88 -20.32 0.90
C GLY A 166 -5.76 -19.39 -0.32
N ALA A 167 -6.00 -18.09 -0.14
CA ALA A 167 -6.02 -17.10 -1.22
C ALA A 167 -5.47 -15.76 -0.74
N ILE A 168 -4.95 -14.97 -1.66
CA ILE A 168 -4.50 -13.61 -1.40
C ILE A 168 -5.72 -12.69 -1.19
N PRO A 169 -5.71 -11.78 -0.20
CA PRO A 169 -6.79 -10.82 -0.01
C PRO A 169 -6.91 -9.87 -1.21
N LYS A 170 -8.14 -9.56 -1.60
CA LYS A 170 -8.43 -8.55 -2.64
C LYS A 170 -8.56 -7.15 -2.06
N SER A 171 -8.78 -7.03 -0.74
CA SER A 171 -8.97 -5.77 -0.03
C SER A 171 -8.35 -5.83 1.37
N MET A 172 -7.85 -4.70 1.81
CA MET A 172 -7.25 -4.53 3.12
C MET A 172 -7.39 -3.06 3.56
#